data_54733db7fc4dc2196ae1cd6502d7fa99
#
_entry.id   54733db7fc4dc2196ae1cd6502d7fa99
#
_cell.length_a   1.000
_cell.length_b   1.000
_cell.length_c   1.000
_cell.angle_alpha   90.00
_cell.angle_beta   90.00
_cell.angle_gamma   90.00
#
_symmetry.space_group_name_H-M   'P 1'
#
loop_
_entity.id
_entity.type
_entity.pdbx_description
1 polymer ?
#
loop_
_entity_poly.entity_id
_entity_poly.type
_entity_poly.pdbx_seq_one_letter_code
_entity_poly.pdbx_strand_id
1 'polypeptide(L)'
;MATKRLANLPGTTDRRIDALLTLLAENSTIVISGAKIAKEIGVTRQQVWRWIQKLRELGVRVKGHPRSGYHIERVPDILVPQMISHRLLGTPFARRIYHFFKVDSTNAVAMRLGESGEPHGTIVVAEEQTAGRGRAGRSWVSEKSAGIYCSILLRPPIPPAYAPLLTLVAGLAARDATAEDLDVLPDIRWPNDLLVGGRKVCGILTEMHAEPDRVHYAVVGIGMNVNQTKMPAELSDIATSLRMETGKFHSRLELLIRLLRHLDRYYNQFLAEGSQPILRRFAEVSSYSEGKRVRITTATESFSGTTAGLDASGVLRVARDDGGLIEPVLSGDVEDAS
;
A
#
# COMPACT_ATOMS: atom_id res chain seq x y z
N MET A 1 27.77 -9.80 5.57
CA MET A 1 27.91 -8.65 6.49
C MET A 1 26.85 -7.54 6.31
N ALA A 2 26.18 -7.41 5.17
CA ALA A 2 25.12 -6.42 4.94
C ALA A 2 23.85 -6.63 5.79
N THR A 3 23.48 -7.87 6.06
CA THR A 3 22.23 -8.24 6.76
C THR A 3 22.14 -7.75 8.22
N LYS A 4 23.25 -7.51 8.89
CA LYS A 4 23.28 -7.00 10.29
C LYS A 4 23.07 -5.48 10.38
N ARG A 5 23.43 -4.70 9.34
CA ARG A 5 23.27 -3.22 9.34
C ARG A 5 21.83 -2.78 9.11
N LEU A 6 21.02 -3.57 8.40
CA LEU A 6 19.64 -3.23 8.04
C LEU A 6 18.62 -3.58 9.12
N ALA A 7 18.96 -4.49 10.05
CA ALA A 7 18.10 -4.81 11.18
C ALA A 7 17.89 -3.64 12.18
N ASN A 8 18.67 -2.56 12.03
CA ASN A 8 18.65 -1.38 12.88
C ASN A 8 18.37 -0.10 12.06
N LEU A 9 17.48 -0.14 11.06
CA LEU A 9 16.97 1.10 10.47
C LEU A 9 16.31 1.92 11.59
N PRO A 10 16.68 3.20 11.78
CA PRO A 10 16.07 4.05 12.80
C PRO A 10 14.54 4.06 12.59
N GLY A 11 13.79 3.72 13.64
CA GLY A 11 12.33 3.69 13.61
C GLY A 11 11.67 2.36 13.30
N THR A 12 12.42 1.30 12.86
CA THR A 12 11.84 -0.05 12.78
C THR A 12 11.39 -0.52 14.15
N THR A 13 10.21 -1.12 14.18
CA THR A 13 9.71 -1.76 15.41
C THR A 13 10.63 -2.92 15.77
N ASP A 14 10.98 -3.03 17.06
CA ASP A 14 11.73 -4.19 17.55
C ASP A 14 10.88 -5.45 17.32
N ARG A 15 11.39 -6.42 16.58
CA ARG A 15 10.71 -7.70 16.28
C ARG A 15 10.11 -8.38 17.52
N ARG A 16 10.66 -8.10 18.68
CA ARG A 16 10.18 -8.64 19.97
C ARG A 16 8.95 -7.87 20.48
N ILE A 17 8.82 -6.57 20.16
CA ILE A 17 7.59 -5.81 20.43
C ILE A 17 6.48 -6.31 19.52
N ASP A 18 6.77 -6.57 18.26
CA ASP A 18 5.82 -7.17 17.33
C ASP A 18 5.37 -8.56 17.80
N ALA A 19 6.31 -9.42 18.25
CA ALA A 19 5.99 -10.72 18.83
C ALA A 19 5.14 -10.62 20.10
N LEU A 20 5.41 -9.64 20.97
CA LEU A 20 4.59 -9.36 22.15
C LEU A 20 3.17 -8.97 21.76
N LEU A 21 3.03 -8.08 20.77
CA LEU A 21 1.72 -7.62 20.31
C LEU A 21 0.92 -8.76 19.68
N THR A 22 1.57 -9.59 18.86
CA THR A 22 0.96 -10.78 18.26
C THR A 22 0.49 -11.75 19.35
N LEU A 23 1.35 -12.09 20.31
CA LEU A 23 0.99 -12.98 21.42
C LEU A 23 -0.23 -12.47 22.21
N LEU A 24 -0.27 -11.18 22.52
CA LEU A 24 -1.38 -10.57 23.22
C LEU A 24 -2.65 -10.55 22.37
N ALA A 25 -2.54 -10.32 21.06
CA ALA A 25 -3.68 -10.28 20.13
C ALA A 25 -4.31 -11.66 19.91
N GLU A 26 -3.48 -12.70 19.70
CA GLU A 26 -3.92 -14.08 19.57
C GLU A 26 -4.60 -14.63 20.85
N ASN A 27 -4.24 -14.07 22.00
CA ASN A 27 -4.79 -14.43 23.31
C ASN A 27 -5.65 -13.31 23.91
N SER A 28 -6.38 -12.56 23.08
CA SER A 28 -7.13 -11.37 23.48
C SER A 28 -8.26 -11.61 24.48
N THR A 29 -8.68 -12.87 24.67
CA THR A 29 -9.74 -13.25 25.61
C THR A 29 -9.24 -13.67 27.00
N ILE A 30 -7.93 -13.78 27.19
CA ILE A 30 -7.33 -14.26 28.46
C ILE A 30 -6.24 -13.31 28.97
N VAL A 31 -6.00 -13.38 30.28
CA VAL A 31 -4.88 -12.69 30.92
C VAL A 31 -3.63 -13.55 30.85
N ILE A 32 -2.56 -13.05 30.25
CA ILE A 32 -1.28 -13.78 30.14
C ILE A 32 -0.30 -13.23 31.19
N SER A 33 0.30 -14.13 31.99
CA SER A 33 1.27 -13.67 33.00
C SER A 33 2.54 -13.13 32.33
N GLY A 34 3.13 -12.10 32.94
CA GLY A 34 4.39 -11.53 32.45
C GLY A 34 5.55 -12.52 32.43
N ALA A 35 5.49 -13.58 33.27
CA ALA A 35 6.47 -14.66 33.23
C ALA A 35 6.29 -15.57 31.99
N LYS A 36 5.03 -15.91 31.65
CA LYS A 36 4.73 -16.68 30.43
C LYS A 36 5.15 -15.90 29.17
N ILE A 37 4.79 -14.63 29.08
CA ILE A 37 5.21 -13.74 27.97
C ILE A 37 6.74 -13.71 27.85
N ALA A 38 7.45 -13.50 28.99
CA ALA A 38 8.90 -13.43 29.02
C ALA A 38 9.55 -14.72 28.49
N LYS A 39 9.01 -15.88 28.87
CA LYS A 39 9.48 -17.19 28.42
C LYS A 39 9.25 -17.40 26.91
N GLU A 40 8.06 -17.09 26.40
CA GLU A 40 7.70 -17.32 24.99
C GLU A 40 8.49 -16.41 24.04
N ILE A 41 8.75 -15.15 24.44
CA ILE A 41 9.48 -14.19 23.61
C ILE A 41 11.00 -14.25 23.84
N GLY A 42 11.46 -14.99 24.84
CA GLY A 42 12.89 -15.12 25.17
C GLY A 42 13.51 -13.86 25.79
N VAL A 43 12.81 -13.22 26.73
CA VAL A 43 13.21 -11.96 27.36
C VAL A 43 12.98 -11.97 28.88
N THR A 44 13.39 -10.90 29.57
CA THR A 44 13.11 -10.73 31.00
C THR A 44 11.72 -10.14 31.25
N ARG A 45 11.14 -10.41 32.43
CA ARG A 45 9.87 -9.78 32.85
C ARG A 45 9.93 -8.25 32.86
N GLN A 46 11.12 -7.69 33.20
CA GLN A 46 11.33 -6.24 33.18
C GLN A 46 11.26 -5.67 31.75
N GLN A 47 11.80 -6.40 30.77
CA GLN A 47 11.68 -6.02 29.35
C GLN A 47 10.23 -6.11 28.88
N VAL A 48 9.47 -7.13 29.25
CA VAL A 48 8.03 -7.24 28.96
C VAL A 48 7.30 -5.99 29.48
N TRP A 49 7.55 -5.60 30.76
CA TRP A 49 6.93 -4.43 31.33
C TRP A 49 7.24 -3.15 30.52
N ARG A 50 8.53 -2.93 30.17
CA ARG A 50 8.94 -1.76 29.34
C ARG A 50 8.23 -1.74 28.01
N TRP A 51 8.09 -2.89 27.36
CA TRP A 51 7.42 -2.97 26.06
C TRP A 51 5.90 -2.81 26.16
N ILE A 52 5.29 -3.27 27.22
CA ILE A 52 3.89 -2.95 27.51
C ILE A 52 3.69 -1.44 27.65
N GLN A 53 4.59 -0.73 28.35
CA GLN A 53 4.50 0.75 28.40
C GLN A 53 4.67 1.35 27.01
N LYS A 54 5.62 0.86 26.23
CA LYS A 54 5.82 1.31 24.84
C LYS A 54 4.59 1.09 23.96
N LEU A 55 3.96 -0.08 24.05
CA LEU A 55 2.70 -0.34 23.33
C LEU A 55 1.58 0.62 23.74
N ARG A 56 1.48 0.94 25.03
CA ARG A 56 0.52 1.93 25.54
C ARG A 56 0.77 3.34 24.98
N GLU A 57 2.03 3.80 24.95
CA GLU A 57 2.44 5.05 24.31
C GLU A 57 2.06 5.10 22.82
N LEU A 58 2.10 3.95 22.15
CA LEU A 58 1.70 3.80 20.76
C LEU A 58 0.18 3.67 20.56
N GLY A 59 -0.60 3.74 21.66
CA GLY A 59 -2.06 3.72 21.64
C GLY A 59 -2.69 2.33 21.74
N VAL A 60 -1.90 1.27 21.98
CA VAL A 60 -2.42 -0.08 22.21
C VAL A 60 -3.03 -0.17 23.62
N ARG A 61 -4.30 -0.57 23.70
CA ARG A 61 -4.98 -0.72 25.00
C ARG A 61 -4.64 -2.06 25.65
N VAL A 62 -3.59 -2.04 26.48
CA VAL A 62 -3.18 -3.19 27.29
C VAL A 62 -3.52 -2.94 28.75
N LYS A 63 -4.38 -3.79 29.34
CA LYS A 63 -4.73 -3.78 30.74
C LYS A 63 -3.76 -4.64 31.54
N GLY A 64 -3.24 -4.10 32.63
CA GLY A 64 -2.46 -4.85 33.59
C GLY A 64 -3.37 -5.31 34.73
N HIS A 65 -3.26 -6.60 35.08
CA HIS A 65 -3.93 -7.17 36.23
C HIS A 65 -2.89 -7.43 37.33
N PRO A 66 -3.00 -6.87 38.53
CA PRO A 66 -2.07 -7.13 39.62
C PRO A 66 -1.93 -8.63 39.86
N ARG A 67 -0.68 -9.12 39.93
CA ARG A 67 -0.31 -10.52 40.14
C ARG A 67 -0.71 -11.51 39.03
N SER A 68 -1.61 -11.17 38.10
CA SER A 68 -2.11 -12.09 37.05
C SER A 68 -1.42 -11.90 35.71
N GLY A 69 -1.15 -10.65 35.28
CA GLY A 69 -0.47 -10.39 34.01
C GLY A 69 -1.11 -9.28 33.17
N TYR A 70 -1.12 -9.50 31.88
CA TYR A 70 -1.55 -8.52 30.87
C TYR A 70 -2.62 -9.11 29.97
N HIS A 71 -3.50 -8.27 29.52
CA HIS A 71 -4.55 -8.62 28.58
C HIS A 71 -4.78 -7.42 27.64
N ILE A 72 -5.00 -7.69 26.37
CA ILE A 72 -5.34 -6.66 25.40
C ILE A 72 -6.86 -6.48 25.39
N GLU A 73 -7.34 -5.25 25.64
CA GLU A 73 -8.79 -4.99 25.70
C GLU A 73 -9.46 -5.05 24.33
N ARG A 74 -8.68 -4.73 23.31
CA ARG A 74 -9.11 -4.80 21.90
C ARG A 74 -7.89 -5.12 21.05
N VAL A 75 -8.04 -6.07 20.12
CA VAL A 75 -7.01 -6.32 19.10
C VAL A 75 -6.86 -5.02 18.30
N PRO A 76 -5.69 -4.39 18.33
CA PRO A 76 -5.48 -3.16 17.60
C PRO A 76 -5.44 -3.45 16.10
N ASP A 77 -5.95 -2.50 15.31
CA ASP A 77 -5.78 -2.51 13.86
C ASP A 77 -4.38 -1.97 13.51
N ILE A 78 -3.35 -2.74 13.86
CA ILE A 78 -1.93 -2.43 13.59
C ILE A 78 -1.39 -3.45 12.60
N LEU A 79 -0.59 -2.97 11.63
CA LEU A 79 -0.07 -3.78 10.53
C LEU A 79 1.20 -4.58 10.95
N VAL A 80 1.04 -5.45 11.94
CA VAL A 80 2.15 -6.20 12.57
C VAL A 80 2.73 -7.25 11.61
N PRO A 81 4.05 -7.31 11.39
CA PRO A 81 4.69 -8.23 10.46
C PRO A 81 4.30 -9.69 10.62
N GLN A 82 4.22 -10.20 11.86
CA GLN A 82 3.86 -11.60 12.12
C GLN A 82 2.42 -11.91 11.68
N MET A 83 1.48 -10.99 11.94
CA MET A 83 0.08 -11.17 11.52
C MET A 83 -0.05 -11.15 9.99
N ILE A 84 0.71 -10.30 9.31
CA ILE A 84 0.75 -10.23 7.85
C ILE A 84 1.40 -11.49 7.28
N SER A 85 2.61 -11.85 7.74
CA SER A 85 3.37 -12.98 7.19
C SER A 85 2.64 -14.30 7.33
N HIS A 86 2.02 -14.57 8.49
CA HIS A 86 1.26 -15.79 8.71
C HIS A 86 0.08 -15.97 7.74
N ARG A 87 -0.57 -14.85 7.38
CA ARG A 87 -1.71 -14.84 6.46
C ARG A 87 -1.32 -14.89 4.98
N LEU A 88 -0.03 -14.65 4.65
CA LEU A 88 0.52 -14.63 3.28
C LEU A 88 1.43 -15.82 3.00
N LEU A 89 1.41 -16.86 3.83
CA LEU A 89 2.20 -18.07 3.60
C LEU A 89 1.97 -18.63 2.19
N GLY A 90 3.04 -18.99 1.52
CA GLY A 90 3.04 -19.44 0.11
C GLY A 90 3.33 -18.33 -0.90
N THR A 91 3.28 -17.05 -0.52
CA THR A 91 3.65 -15.93 -1.38
C THR A 91 5.05 -15.39 -1.04
N PRO A 92 5.74 -14.67 -1.94
CA PRO A 92 7.01 -14.01 -1.62
C PRO A 92 6.86 -12.93 -0.56
N PHE A 93 5.66 -12.39 -0.40
CA PHE A 93 5.30 -11.29 0.52
C PHE A 93 5.30 -11.68 2.01
N ALA A 94 5.31 -12.97 2.32
CA ALA A 94 5.38 -13.46 3.70
C ALA A 94 6.77 -13.35 4.36
N ARG A 95 7.85 -13.14 3.57
CA ARG A 95 9.22 -13.43 4.00
C ARG A 95 9.93 -12.26 4.67
N ARG A 96 9.74 -11.04 4.19
CA ARG A 96 10.45 -9.84 4.64
C ARG A 96 9.49 -8.66 4.76
N ILE A 97 9.13 -8.33 6.00
CA ILE A 97 8.21 -7.25 6.33
C ILE A 97 8.89 -6.33 7.33
N TYR A 98 8.98 -5.06 6.98
CA TYR A 98 9.48 -3.98 7.83
C TYR A 98 8.31 -3.11 8.26
N HIS A 99 8.09 -3.00 9.56
CA HIS A 99 7.03 -2.19 10.15
C HIS A 99 7.59 -0.97 10.86
N PHE A 100 6.93 0.16 10.67
CA PHE A 100 7.26 1.42 11.32
C PHE A 100 6.01 2.03 11.95
N PHE A 101 6.08 2.41 13.22
CA PHE A 101 5.01 3.23 13.78
C PHE A 101 4.99 4.64 13.17
N LYS A 102 6.17 5.17 12.81
CA LYS A 102 6.33 6.45 12.15
C LYS A 102 7.59 6.45 11.29
N VAL A 103 7.49 6.93 10.07
CA VAL A 103 8.60 7.03 9.11
C VAL A 103 8.42 8.26 8.23
N ASP A 104 9.47 8.68 7.53
CA ASP A 104 9.38 9.71 6.49
C ASP A 104 8.50 9.24 5.31
N SER A 105 8.91 8.16 4.64
CA SER A 105 8.19 7.56 3.53
C SER A 105 8.52 6.07 3.41
N THR A 106 7.50 5.23 3.28
CA THR A 106 7.67 3.79 3.04
C THR A 106 8.37 3.52 1.70
N ASN A 107 8.10 4.32 0.65
CA ASN A 107 8.81 4.24 -0.63
C ASN A 107 10.29 4.55 -0.48
N ALA A 108 10.64 5.61 0.25
CA ALA A 108 12.03 5.97 0.48
C ALA A 108 12.81 4.87 1.21
N VAL A 109 12.18 4.21 2.19
CA VAL A 109 12.76 3.02 2.86
C VAL A 109 12.91 1.86 1.89
N ALA A 110 11.86 1.53 1.13
CA ALA A 110 11.87 0.42 0.19
C ALA A 110 12.91 0.61 -0.94
N MET A 111 13.12 1.84 -1.42
CA MET A 111 14.18 2.16 -2.39
C MET A 111 15.57 1.87 -1.82
N ARG A 112 15.86 2.33 -0.57
CA ARG A 112 17.13 2.01 0.12
C ARG A 112 17.32 0.50 0.35
N LEU A 113 16.24 -0.23 0.66
CA LEU A 113 16.26 -1.68 0.78
C LEU A 113 16.55 -2.37 -0.57
N GLY A 114 15.97 -1.86 -1.66
CA GLY A 114 16.23 -2.33 -3.02
C GLY A 114 17.70 -2.18 -3.43
N GLU A 115 18.29 -1.01 -3.16
CA GLU A 115 19.71 -0.71 -3.38
C GLU A 115 20.63 -1.61 -2.55
N SER A 116 20.25 -1.93 -1.31
CA SER A 116 21.03 -2.82 -0.44
C SER A 116 20.86 -4.31 -0.73
N GLY A 117 20.10 -4.69 -1.76
CA GLY A 117 19.96 -6.06 -2.23
C GLY A 117 18.88 -6.87 -1.51
N GLU A 118 17.95 -6.25 -0.78
CA GLU A 118 16.81 -6.98 -0.22
C GLU A 118 16.02 -7.72 -1.32
N PRO A 119 15.46 -8.90 -1.02
CA PRO A 119 14.86 -9.76 -2.03
C PRO A 119 13.53 -9.19 -2.56
N HIS A 120 13.12 -9.72 -3.72
CA HIS A 120 11.76 -9.57 -4.24
C HIS A 120 10.71 -9.95 -3.19
N GLY A 121 9.62 -9.20 -3.14
CA GLY A 121 8.54 -9.42 -2.18
C GLY A 121 8.79 -8.79 -0.80
N THR A 122 9.88 -8.03 -0.61
CA THR A 122 10.08 -7.26 0.62
C THR A 122 9.02 -6.18 0.75
N ILE A 123 8.38 -6.11 1.92
CA ILE A 123 7.31 -5.16 2.23
C ILE A 123 7.79 -4.16 3.28
N VAL A 124 7.41 -2.91 3.09
CA VAL A 124 7.53 -1.84 4.09
C VAL A 124 6.14 -1.30 4.39
N VAL A 125 5.71 -1.36 5.65
CA VAL A 125 4.44 -0.79 6.12
C VAL A 125 4.68 0.22 7.23
N ALA A 126 3.83 1.25 7.28
CA ALA A 126 3.88 2.25 8.34
C ALA A 126 2.49 2.60 8.85
N GLU A 127 2.44 2.97 10.15
CA GLU A 127 1.22 3.50 10.77
C GLU A 127 1.03 5.00 10.47
N GLU A 128 2.15 5.72 10.24
CA GLU A 128 2.20 7.17 9.95
C GLU A 128 3.37 7.49 9.02
N GLN A 129 3.16 8.38 8.04
CA GLN A 129 4.25 8.97 7.27
C GLN A 129 4.30 10.49 7.50
N THR A 130 5.51 11.03 7.71
CA THR A 130 5.72 12.48 7.88
C THR A 130 6.03 13.21 6.57
N ALA A 131 6.45 12.47 5.55
CA ALA A 131 6.76 12.98 4.22
C ALA A 131 6.31 11.97 3.15
N GLY A 132 5.06 11.53 3.25
CA GLY A 132 4.43 10.65 2.24
C GLY A 132 4.49 11.30 0.86
N ARG A 133 4.82 10.52 -0.17
CA ARG A 133 5.07 11.02 -1.53
C ARG A 133 3.98 10.55 -2.49
N GLY A 134 3.57 11.47 -3.38
CA GLY A 134 2.77 11.20 -4.57
C GLY A 134 3.59 11.48 -5.84
N ARG A 135 2.96 11.33 -7.01
CA ARG A 135 3.56 11.66 -8.31
C ARG A 135 3.82 13.16 -8.43
N ALA A 136 4.76 13.53 -9.31
CA ALA A 136 5.10 14.92 -9.63
C ALA A 136 5.39 15.80 -8.39
N GLY A 137 6.05 15.22 -7.37
CA GLY A 137 6.43 15.95 -6.16
C GLY A 137 5.29 16.24 -5.18
N ARG A 138 4.08 15.77 -5.44
CA ARG A 138 2.93 15.92 -4.53
C ARG A 138 3.15 15.12 -3.25
N SER A 139 2.57 15.58 -2.14
CA SER A 139 2.56 14.87 -0.87
C SER A 139 1.35 13.94 -0.74
N TRP A 140 1.52 12.87 0.02
CA TRP A 140 0.45 11.99 0.46
C TRP A 140 0.22 12.15 1.96
N VAL A 141 -0.96 12.61 2.35
CA VAL A 141 -1.33 12.77 3.76
C VAL A 141 -1.51 11.39 4.39
N SER A 142 -0.77 11.13 5.47
CA SER A 142 -0.70 9.81 6.10
C SER A 142 -1.03 9.91 7.59
N GLU A 143 -2.33 10.02 7.90
CA GLU A 143 -2.83 10.09 9.27
C GLU A 143 -2.54 8.79 10.02
N LYS A 144 -2.08 8.92 11.28
CA LYS A 144 -1.69 7.80 12.13
C LYS A 144 -2.81 6.76 12.24
N SER A 145 -2.51 5.53 11.90
CA SER A 145 -3.37 4.34 12.01
C SER A 145 -4.74 4.45 11.32
N ALA A 146 -4.88 5.35 10.35
CA ALA A 146 -6.13 5.56 9.63
C ALA A 146 -6.12 4.96 8.22
N GLY A 147 -4.97 4.84 7.57
CA GLY A 147 -4.82 4.33 6.22
C GLY A 147 -3.87 3.14 6.10
N ILE A 148 -3.73 2.62 4.90
CA ILE A 148 -2.67 1.69 4.52
C ILE A 148 -1.58 2.50 3.82
N TYR A 149 -0.37 2.45 4.36
CA TYR A 149 0.85 3.04 3.80
C TYR A 149 1.85 1.92 3.63
N CYS A 150 1.88 1.36 2.42
CA CYS A 150 2.61 0.13 2.12
C CYS A 150 3.46 0.34 0.86
N SER A 151 4.69 -0.15 0.88
CA SER A 151 5.55 -0.18 -0.30
C SER A 151 6.11 -1.58 -0.48
N ILE A 152 6.04 -2.09 -1.70
CA ILE A 152 6.43 -3.44 -2.08
C ILE A 152 7.63 -3.37 -3.01
N LEU A 153 8.73 -4.03 -2.65
CA LEU A 153 9.93 -4.15 -3.48
C LEU A 153 9.76 -5.34 -4.43
N LEU A 154 9.77 -5.05 -5.71
CA LEU A 154 9.69 -6.03 -6.79
C LEU A 154 11.02 -6.08 -7.57
N ARG A 155 11.35 -7.24 -8.12
CA ARG A 155 12.47 -7.44 -9.05
C ARG A 155 11.98 -8.13 -10.31
N PRO A 156 11.19 -7.41 -11.14
CA PRO A 156 10.59 -7.99 -12.32
C PRO A 156 11.65 -8.13 -13.44
N PRO A 157 11.66 -9.25 -14.17
CA PRO A 157 12.53 -9.45 -15.34
C PRO A 157 11.92 -8.78 -16.59
N ILE A 158 11.72 -7.45 -16.54
CA ILE A 158 11.08 -6.69 -17.62
C ILE A 158 11.95 -5.50 -18.05
N PRO A 159 11.86 -5.05 -19.31
CA PRO A 159 12.38 -3.76 -19.74
C PRO A 159 11.65 -2.59 -19.04
N PRO A 160 12.32 -1.44 -18.85
CA PRO A 160 11.72 -0.26 -18.21
C PRO A 160 10.45 0.27 -18.89
N ALA A 161 10.32 0.08 -20.20
CA ALA A 161 9.12 0.46 -20.95
C ALA A 161 7.83 -0.20 -20.46
N TYR A 162 7.92 -1.37 -19.81
CA TYR A 162 6.78 -2.08 -19.22
C TYR A 162 6.56 -1.78 -17.73
N ALA A 163 7.38 -0.93 -17.10
CA ALA A 163 7.22 -0.56 -15.70
C ALA A 163 5.85 0.10 -15.38
N PRO A 164 5.21 0.89 -16.28
CA PRO A 164 3.87 1.41 -16.04
C PRO A 164 2.83 0.32 -15.73
N LEU A 165 2.99 -0.88 -16.30
CA LEU A 165 2.09 -2.01 -16.04
C LEU A 165 2.12 -2.46 -14.57
N LEU A 166 3.22 -2.26 -13.84
CA LEU A 166 3.27 -2.55 -12.39
C LEU A 166 2.31 -1.65 -11.60
N THR A 167 2.11 -0.43 -12.06
CA THR A 167 1.12 0.49 -11.47
C THR A 167 -0.30 0.00 -11.74
N LEU A 168 -0.59 -0.46 -12.96
CA LEU A 168 -1.90 -1.03 -13.32
C LEU A 168 -2.18 -2.33 -12.56
N VAL A 169 -1.19 -3.22 -12.45
CA VAL A 169 -1.26 -4.46 -11.64
C VAL A 169 -1.64 -4.13 -10.19
N ALA A 170 -0.99 -3.13 -9.60
CA ALA A 170 -1.29 -2.69 -8.23
C ALA A 170 -2.67 -2.02 -8.12
N GLY A 171 -3.08 -1.26 -9.14
CA GLY A 171 -4.41 -0.65 -9.23
C GLY A 171 -5.52 -1.68 -9.25
N LEU A 172 -5.39 -2.70 -10.10
CA LEU A 172 -6.31 -3.83 -10.17
C LEU A 172 -6.37 -4.59 -8.84
N ALA A 173 -5.21 -4.85 -8.23
CA ALA A 173 -5.13 -5.53 -6.93
C ALA A 173 -5.82 -4.73 -5.82
N ALA A 174 -5.59 -3.43 -5.75
CA ALA A 174 -6.20 -2.55 -4.74
C ALA A 174 -7.72 -2.43 -4.95
N ARG A 175 -8.17 -2.33 -6.21
CA ARG A 175 -9.59 -2.30 -6.56
C ARG A 175 -10.30 -3.60 -6.15
N ASP A 176 -9.79 -4.74 -6.58
CA ASP A 176 -10.42 -6.03 -6.29
C ASP A 176 -10.40 -6.34 -4.79
N ALA A 177 -9.31 -6.00 -4.07
CA ALA A 177 -9.25 -6.13 -2.61
C ALA A 177 -10.30 -5.26 -1.89
N THR A 178 -10.63 -4.11 -2.46
CA THR A 178 -11.67 -3.21 -1.92
C THR A 178 -13.07 -3.74 -2.25
N ALA A 179 -13.27 -4.23 -3.46
CA ALA A 179 -14.57 -4.73 -3.93
C ALA A 179 -15.01 -6.06 -3.28
N GLU A 180 -14.07 -6.86 -2.77
CA GLU A 180 -14.33 -8.23 -2.30
C GLU A 180 -15.25 -8.30 -1.06
N ASP A 181 -15.14 -7.34 -0.13
CA ASP A 181 -15.89 -7.37 1.13
C ASP A 181 -16.59 -6.04 1.47
N LEU A 182 -16.36 -5.04 0.66
CA LEU A 182 -16.91 -3.72 0.93
C LEU A 182 -17.94 -3.46 -0.17
N ASP A 183 -19.17 -3.09 0.18
CA ASP A 183 -20.22 -2.68 -0.77
C ASP A 183 -19.80 -1.40 -1.54
N VAL A 184 -18.52 -1.33 -1.94
CA VAL A 184 -17.89 -0.20 -2.62
C VAL A 184 -17.09 -0.72 -3.79
N LEU A 185 -17.40 -0.23 -4.97
CA LEU A 185 -16.73 -0.57 -6.21
C LEU A 185 -15.90 0.61 -6.70
N PRO A 186 -14.59 0.65 -6.43
CA PRO A 186 -13.74 1.73 -6.92
C PRO A 186 -13.58 1.69 -8.44
N ASP A 187 -13.55 2.86 -9.05
CA ASP A 187 -13.11 3.04 -10.43
C ASP A 187 -11.61 3.31 -10.48
N ILE A 188 -10.92 2.85 -11.50
CA ILE A 188 -9.49 3.10 -11.67
C ILE A 188 -9.29 4.27 -12.64
N ARG A 189 -8.83 5.40 -12.11
CA ARG A 189 -8.39 6.53 -12.94
C ARG A 189 -6.93 6.33 -13.32
N TRP A 190 -6.70 6.16 -14.61
CA TRP A 190 -5.35 6.04 -15.14
C TRP A 190 -4.48 7.25 -14.74
N PRO A 191 -3.21 7.06 -14.40
CA PRO A 191 -2.52 5.78 -14.36
C PRO A 191 -2.56 5.08 -13.00
N ASN A 192 -2.97 5.74 -11.91
CA ASN A 192 -2.52 5.36 -10.58
C ASN A 192 -3.50 5.64 -9.44
N ASP A 193 -4.73 6.03 -9.72
CA ASP A 193 -5.68 6.43 -8.69
C ASP A 193 -6.90 5.50 -8.66
N LEU A 194 -7.40 5.19 -7.45
CA LEU A 194 -8.72 4.61 -7.27
C LEU A 194 -9.67 5.67 -6.75
N LEU A 195 -10.84 5.72 -7.36
CA LEU A 195 -11.90 6.67 -7.04
C LEU A 195 -13.15 5.94 -6.51
N VAL A 196 -13.83 6.55 -5.56
CA VAL A 196 -15.17 6.19 -5.11
C VAL A 196 -16.02 7.47 -5.15
N GLY A 197 -17.14 7.45 -5.85
CA GLY A 197 -17.95 8.64 -6.04
C GLY A 197 -17.18 9.82 -6.65
N GLY A 198 -16.22 9.56 -7.55
CA GLY A 198 -15.36 10.56 -8.17
C GLY A 198 -14.23 11.08 -7.28
N ARG A 199 -14.15 10.69 -6.00
CA ARG A 199 -13.13 11.13 -5.03
C ARG A 199 -12.08 10.07 -4.80
N LYS A 200 -10.83 10.49 -4.69
CA LYS A 200 -9.67 9.60 -4.55
C LYS A 200 -9.63 8.89 -3.19
N VAL A 201 -9.65 7.57 -3.19
CA VAL A 201 -9.51 6.72 -2.01
C VAL A 201 -8.13 6.06 -1.93
N CYS A 202 -7.47 5.84 -3.08
CA CYS A 202 -6.16 5.23 -3.14
C CYS A 202 -5.29 5.90 -4.21
N GLY A 203 -3.99 6.01 -3.92
CA GLY A 203 -2.98 6.44 -4.87
C GLY A 203 -1.81 5.46 -4.89
N ILE A 204 -1.26 5.21 -6.08
CA ILE A 204 -0.14 4.30 -6.29
C ILE A 204 1.03 5.10 -6.84
N LEU A 205 2.23 4.86 -6.29
CA LEU A 205 3.47 5.47 -6.75
C LEU A 205 4.51 4.39 -7.03
N THR A 206 4.76 4.13 -8.30
CA THR A 206 5.84 3.24 -8.73
C THR A 206 7.11 4.03 -8.98
N GLU A 207 8.19 3.67 -8.27
CA GLU A 207 9.55 4.17 -8.48
C GLU A 207 10.44 2.99 -8.84
N MET A 208 11.48 3.20 -9.64
CA MET A 208 12.36 2.10 -10.05
C MET A 208 13.82 2.54 -10.16
N HIS A 209 14.70 1.57 -10.05
CA HIS A 209 16.09 1.65 -10.50
C HIS A 209 16.26 0.71 -11.69
N ALA A 210 16.68 1.27 -12.83
CA ALA A 210 16.73 0.55 -14.09
C ALA A 210 17.93 0.97 -14.92
N GLU A 211 18.43 0.06 -15.76
CA GLU A 211 19.26 0.34 -16.91
C GLU A 211 18.38 0.41 -18.18
N PRO A 212 18.90 0.83 -19.34
CA PRO A 212 18.09 0.98 -20.55
C PRO A 212 17.32 -0.28 -20.98
N ASP A 213 17.83 -1.47 -20.66
CA ASP A 213 17.31 -2.76 -21.09
C ASP A 213 16.60 -3.55 -19.98
N ARG A 214 16.79 -3.19 -18.70
CA ARG A 214 16.22 -3.96 -17.58
C ARG A 214 15.91 -3.14 -16.36
N VAL A 215 14.90 -3.57 -15.61
CA VAL A 215 14.59 -3.09 -14.27
C VAL A 215 15.38 -3.90 -13.25
N HIS A 216 16.25 -3.26 -12.47
CA HIS A 216 16.94 -3.91 -11.35
C HIS A 216 16.00 -4.17 -10.17
N TYR A 217 15.22 -3.17 -9.84
CA TYR A 217 14.10 -3.28 -8.91
C TYR A 217 13.12 -2.13 -9.12
N ALA A 218 11.88 -2.39 -8.75
CA ALA A 218 10.80 -1.41 -8.67
C ALA A 218 10.21 -1.41 -7.26
N VAL A 219 9.79 -0.26 -6.80
CA VAL A 219 9.04 -0.08 -5.55
C VAL A 219 7.66 0.41 -5.91
N VAL A 220 6.66 -0.37 -5.56
CA VAL A 220 5.25 -0.03 -5.73
C VAL A 220 4.71 0.44 -4.38
N GLY A 221 4.58 1.76 -4.22
CA GLY A 221 3.97 2.38 -3.06
C GLY A 221 2.45 2.48 -3.21
N ILE A 222 1.73 2.08 -2.18
CA ILE A 222 0.26 2.12 -2.13
C ILE A 222 -0.15 2.91 -0.90
N GLY A 223 -0.77 4.06 -1.12
CA GLY A 223 -1.44 4.84 -0.10
C GLY A 223 -2.95 4.69 -0.25
N MET A 224 -3.63 4.16 0.77
CA MET A 224 -5.08 4.00 0.76
C MET A 224 -5.71 4.63 1.99
N ASN A 225 -6.69 5.49 1.77
CA ASN A 225 -7.50 6.09 2.82
C ASN A 225 -8.57 5.07 3.26
N VAL A 226 -8.47 4.59 4.50
CA VAL A 226 -9.34 3.52 5.00
C VAL A 226 -10.30 4.04 6.07
N ASN A 227 -9.78 4.49 7.19
CA ASN A 227 -10.58 4.83 8.39
C ASN A 227 -10.57 6.32 8.76
N GLN A 228 -10.05 7.19 7.91
CA GLN A 228 -10.19 8.63 8.09
C GLN A 228 -11.67 9.00 8.21
N THR A 229 -12.00 9.86 9.16
CA THR A 229 -13.39 10.34 9.37
C THR A 229 -13.65 11.67 8.67
N LYS A 230 -12.59 12.35 8.26
CA LYS A 230 -12.60 13.60 7.48
C LYS A 230 -11.31 13.71 6.69
N MET A 231 -11.34 14.44 5.60
CA MET A 231 -10.15 14.86 4.86
C MET A 231 -9.72 16.26 5.31
N PRO A 232 -8.42 16.64 5.14
CA PRO A 232 -7.99 18.02 5.20
C PRO A 232 -8.86 18.91 4.30
N ALA A 233 -9.08 20.17 4.69
CA ALA A 233 -10.00 21.07 3.99
C ALA A 233 -9.65 21.20 2.50
N GLU A 234 -8.37 21.28 2.18
CA GLU A 234 -7.85 21.38 0.82
C GLU A 234 -8.03 20.10 -0.04
N LEU A 235 -8.37 18.98 0.58
CA LEU A 235 -8.58 17.69 -0.09
C LEU A 235 -10.04 17.20 -0.03
N SER A 236 -10.92 17.91 0.67
CA SER A 236 -12.28 17.45 0.96
C SER A 236 -13.12 17.12 -0.29
N ASP A 237 -12.91 17.87 -1.36
CA ASP A 237 -13.67 17.71 -2.60
C ASP A 237 -13.09 16.65 -3.54
N ILE A 238 -11.81 16.33 -3.39
CA ILE A 238 -11.07 15.45 -4.31
C ILE A 238 -10.63 14.12 -3.71
N ALA A 239 -10.71 13.96 -2.39
CA ALA A 239 -10.34 12.75 -1.68
C ALA A 239 -11.41 12.28 -0.71
N THR A 240 -11.41 10.97 -0.46
CA THR A 240 -12.31 10.32 0.50
C THR A 240 -11.62 9.14 1.15
N SER A 241 -12.32 8.44 2.05
CA SER A 241 -11.89 7.17 2.65
C SER A 241 -12.98 6.11 2.56
N LEU A 242 -12.61 4.85 2.68
CA LEU A 242 -13.60 3.77 2.71
C LEU A 242 -14.62 3.95 3.85
N ARG A 243 -14.16 4.43 5.02
CA ARG A 243 -15.06 4.70 6.14
C ARG A 243 -16.04 5.83 5.86
N MET A 244 -15.63 6.89 5.19
CA MET A 244 -16.52 8.00 4.82
C MET A 244 -17.58 7.55 3.82
N GLU A 245 -17.24 6.66 2.90
CA GLU A 245 -18.16 6.15 1.88
C GLU A 245 -19.12 5.09 2.42
N THR A 246 -18.67 4.23 3.34
CA THR A 246 -19.47 3.11 3.87
C THR A 246 -20.13 3.41 5.21
N GLY A 247 -19.66 4.42 5.94
CA GLY A 247 -20.06 4.68 7.32
C GLY A 247 -19.52 3.67 8.35
N LYS A 248 -18.70 2.69 7.93
CA LYS A 248 -18.22 1.59 8.77
C LYS A 248 -16.71 1.66 8.98
N PHE A 249 -16.23 1.13 10.12
CA PHE A 249 -14.81 0.89 10.36
C PHE A 249 -14.37 -0.36 9.60
N HIS A 250 -13.21 -0.30 8.93
CA HIS A 250 -12.65 -1.40 8.17
C HIS A 250 -11.31 -1.86 8.76
N SER A 251 -11.07 -3.17 8.82
CA SER A 251 -9.79 -3.72 9.23
C SER A 251 -8.73 -3.48 8.14
N ARG A 252 -7.75 -2.64 8.45
CA ARG A 252 -6.62 -2.38 7.55
C ARG A 252 -5.79 -3.64 7.31
N LEU A 253 -5.67 -4.49 8.33
CA LEU A 253 -4.95 -5.75 8.21
C LEU A 253 -5.63 -6.67 7.18
N GLU A 254 -6.94 -6.89 7.28
CA GLU A 254 -7.67 -7.74 6.33
C GLU A 254 -7.60 -7.18 4.90
N LEU A 255 -7.78 -5.88 4.76
CA LEU A 255 -7.70 -5.21 3.46
C LEU A 255 -6.28 -5.30 2.86
N LEU A 256 -5.23 -5.11 3.66
CA LEU A 256 -3.84 -5.27 3.21
C LEU A 256 -3.55 -6.71 2.77
N ILE A 257 -4.04 -7.71 3.51
CA ILE A 257 -3.87 -9.13 3.16
C ILE A 257 -4.51 -9.43 1.81
N ARG A 258 -5.76 -8.99 1.58
CA ARG A 258 -6.45 -9.16 0.29
C ARG A 258 -5.68 -8.45 -0.84
N LEU A 259 -5.28 -7.21 -0.61
CA LEU A 259 -4.50 -6.43 -1.58
C LEU A 259 -3.21 -7.18 -1.99
N LEU A 260 -2.45 -7.69 -1.03
CA LEU A 260 -1.20 -8.40 -1.32
C LEU A 260 -1.44 -9.74 -2.02
N ARG A 261 -2.54 -10.45 -1.73
CA ARG A 261 -2.93 -11.68 -2.46
C ARG A 261 -3.31 -11.39 -3.91
N HIS A 262 -4.12 -10.35 -4.13
CA HIS A 262 -4.48 -9.93 -5.49
C HIS A 262 -3.25 -9.42 -6.25
N LEU A 263 -2.34 -8.69 -5.58
CA LEU A 263 -1.08 -8.25 -6.17
C LEU A 263 -0.22 -9.44 -6.62
N ASP A 264 -0.08 -10.46 -5.77
CA ASP A 264 0.64 -11.70 -6.11
C ASP A 264 0.04 -12.37 -7.36
N ARG A 265 -1.29 -12.50 -7.39
CA ARG A 265 -2.02 -13.09 -8.52
C ARG A 265 -1.79 -12.31 -9.82
N TYR A 266 -2.05 -11.01 -9.83
CA TYR A 266 -1.91 -10.19 -11.03
C TYR A 266 -0.46 -10.04 -11.49
N TYR A 267 0.48 -9.93 -10.54
CA TYR A 267 1.89 -9.85 -10.85
C TYR A 267 2.40 -11.14 -11.51
N ASN A 268 2.06 -12.31 -10.95
CA ASN A 268 2.41 -13.60 -11.54
C ASN A 268 1.74 -13.81 -12.90
N GLN A 269 0.48 -13.40 -13.06
CA GLN A 269 -0.19 -13.45 -14.36
C GLN A 269 0.50 -12.55 -15.38
N PHE A 270 0.87 -11.32 -15.00
CA PHE A 270 1.63 -10.42 -15.87
C PHE A 270 2.96 -11.02 -16.33
N LEU A 271 3.70 -11.65 -15.41
CA LEU A 271 4.99 -12.28 -15.76
C LEU A 271 4.84 -13.51 -16.64
N ALA A 272 3.78 -14.30 -16.46
CA ALA A 272 3.56 -15.55 -17.21
C ALA A 272 2.92 -15.32 -18.58
N GLU A 273 1.97 -14.39 -18.69
CA GLU A 273 1.09 -14.21 -19.86
C GLU A 273 1.32 -12.87 -20.58
N GLY A 274 2.19 -12.00 -20.03
CA GLY A 274 2.45 -10.67 -20.59
C GLY A 274 1.38 -9.64 -20.22
N SER A 275 1.35 -8.51 -20.95
CA SER A 275 0.49 -7.37 -20.64
C SER A 275 -0.99 -7.57 -20.94
N GLN A 276 -1.33 -8.42 -21.92
CA GLN A 276 -2.69 -8.52 -22.45
C GLN A 276 -3.79 -8.83 -21.41
N PRO A 277 -3.62 -9.78 -20.47
CA PRO A 277 -4.63 -10.03 -19.44
C PRO A 277 -4.85 -8.81 -18.51
N ILE A 278 -3.77 -8.10 -18.18
CA ILE A 278 -3.81 -6.91 -17.33
C ILE A 278 -4.56 -5.77 -18.04
N LEU A 279 -4.24 -5.52 -19.31
CA LEU A 279 -4.88 -4.49 -20.13
C LEU A 279 -6.38 -4.77 -20.33
N ARG A 280 -6.72 -6.03 -20.64
CA ARG A 280 -8.12 -6.46 -20.76
C ARG A 280 -8.89 -6.24 -19.46
N ARG A 281 -8.31 -6.69 -18.34
CA ARG A 281 -8.95 -6.51 -17.03
C ARG A 281 -9.10 -5.04 -16.66
N PHE A 282 -8.11 -4.21 -16.97
CA PHE A 282 -8.20 -2.77 -16.79
C PHE A 282 -9.35 -2.17 -17.63
N ALA A 283 -9.47 -2.55 -18.89
CA ALA A 283 -10.53 -2.07 -19.77
C ALA A 283 -11.94 -2.44 -19.26
N GLU A 284 -12.09 -3.61 -18.64
CA GLU A 284 -13.37 -4.06 -18.06
C GLU A 284 -13.80 -3.26 -16.83
N VAL A 285 -12.83 -2.72 -16.05
CA VAL A 285 -13.12 -2.19 -14.71
C VAL A 285 -12.82 -0.69 -14.55
N SER A 286 -12.26 -0.04 -15.55
CA SER A 286 -11.93 1.37 -15.54
C SER A 286 -12.79 2.12 -16.53
N SER A 287 -13.56 3.10 -16.05
CA SER A 287 -14.31 4.01 -16.93
C SER A 287 -13.38 4.92 -17.76
N TYR A 288 -12.11 5.04 -17.34
CA TYR A 288 -11.09 5.85 -18.02
C TYR A 288 -10.36 5.09 -19.13
N SER A 289 -10.69 3.82 -19.36
CA SER A 289 -10.01 3.02 -20.39
C SER A 289 -10.35 3.49 -21.79
N GLU A 290 -11.63 3.66 -22.11
CA GLU A 290 -12.10 4.02 -23.44
C GLU A 290 -13.41 4.80 -23.38
N GLY A 291 -13.58 5.77 -24.29
CA GLY A 291 -14.81 6.54 -24.47
C GLY A 291 -15.07 7.62 -23.41
N LYS A 292 -14.19 7.81 -22.45
CA LYS A 292 -14.31 8.83 -21.40
C LYS A 292 -13.76 10.16 -21.89
N ARG A 293 -14.56 11.22 -21.78
CA ARG A 293 -14.10 12.59 -22.02
C ARG A 293 -13.23 13.06 -20.87
N VAL A 294 -12.00 13.46 -21.17
CA VAL A 294 -10.98 13.81 -20.17
C VAL A 294 -10.22 15.07 -20.54
N ARG A 295 -9.73 15.74 -19.52
CA ARG A 295 -8.68 16.75 -19.62
C ARG A 295 -7.35 16.11 -19.20
N ILE A 296 -6.36 16.22 -20.06
CA ILE A 296 -5.00 15.77 -19.81
C ILE A 296 -4.15 17.00 -19.50
N THR A 297 -3.41 16.95 -18.38
CA THR A 297 -2.44 17.98 -18.02
C THR A 297 -1.07 17.32 -17.87
N THR A 298 -0.17 17.66 -18.80
CA THR A 298 1.23 17.22 -18.80
C THR A 298 2.14 18.31 -18.24
N ALA A 299 3.44 18.10 -18.23
CA ALA A 299 4.41 19.13 -17.84
C ALA A 299 4.48 20.30 -18.84
N THR A 300 4.06 20.09 -20.09
CA THR A 300 4.24 21.04 -21.21
C THR A 300 2.95 21.63 -21.75
N GLU A 301 1.83 20.90 -21.61
CA GLU A 301 0.56 21.32 -22.18
C GLU A 301 -0.65 20.78 -21.40
N SER A 302 -1.82 21.37 -21.67
CA SER A 302 -3.11 20.83 -21.23
C SER A 302 -4.05 20.79 -22.44
N PHE A 303 -4.73 19.65 -22.66
CA PHE A 303 -5.69 19.46 -23.74
C PHE A 303 -6.86 18.61 -23.30
N SER A 304 -7.96 18.67 -24.04
CA SER A 304 -9.13 17.80 -23.85
C SER A 304 -9.22 16.77 -24.98
N GLY A 305 -9.83 15.64 -24.66
CA GLY A 305 -10.03 14.57 -25.63
C GLY A 305 -10.83 13.41 -25.06
N THR A 306 -10.95 12.36 -25.83
CA THR A 306 -11.66 11.13 -25.45
C THR A 306 -10.68 9.98 -25.36
N THR A 307 -10.74 9.22 -24.27
CA THR A 307 -9.85 8.04 -24.06
C THR A 307 -10.11 6.98 -25.14
N ALA A 308 -9.03 6.38 -25.66
CA ALA A 308 -9.04 5.45 -26.78
C ALA A 308 -8.24 4.17 -26.48
N GLY A 309 -8.38 3.65 -25.28
CA GLY A 309 -7.70 2.44 -24.82
C GLY A 309 -6.29 2.67 -24.31
N LEU A 310 -5.62 1.57 -23.98
CA LEU A 310 -4.21 1.53 -23.58
C LEU A 310 -3.39 0.85 -24.67
N ASP A 311 -2.13 1.25 -24.82
CA ASP A 311 -1.19 0.51 -25.67
C ASP A 311 -0.63 -0.74 -24.93
N ALA A 312 0.22 -1.52 -25.60
CA ALA A 312 0.79 -2.75 -25.05
C ALA A 312 1.68 -2.54 -23.80
N SER A 313 2.15 -1.32 -23.56
CA SER A 313 2.94 -0.95 -22.39
C SER A 313 2.10 -0.34 -21.26
N GLY A 314 0.77 -0.21 -21.44
CA GLY A 314 -0.14 0.35 -20.46
C GLY A 314 -0.25 1.88 -20.50
N VAL A 315 0.25 2.52 -21.55
CA VAL A 315 0.14 3.96 -21.77
C VAL A 315 -1.24 4.30 -22.31
N LEU A 316 -1.89 5.29 -21.71
CA LEU A 316 -3.21 5.75 -22.13
C LEU A 316 -3.13 6.44 -23.50
N ARG A 317 -4.08 6.15 -24.37
CA ARG A 317 -4.27 6.79 -25.68
C ARG A 317 -5.47 7.70 -25.61
N VAL A 318 -5.35 8.90 -26.13
CA VAL A 318 -6.42 9.91 -26.12
C VAL A 318 -6.60 10.48 -27.54
N ALA A 319 -7.81 10.45 -28.04
CA ALA A 319 -8.20 11.16 -29.24
C ALA A 319 -8.45 12.63 -28.88
N ARG A 320 -7.57 13.53 -29.34
CA ARG A 320 -7.64 14.97 -29.04
C ARG A 320 -8.84 15.65 -29.75
N ASP A 321 -9.47 16.59 -29.07
CA ASP A 321 -10.57 17.38 -29.65
C ASP A 321 -10.10 18.33 -30.75
N ASP A 322 -8.85 18.80 -30.70
CA ASP A 322 -8.27 19.82 -31.59
C ASP A 322 -7.70 19.27 -32.91
N GLY A 323 -7.81 17.99 -33.16
CA GLY A 323 -7.31 17.41 -34.42
C GLY A 323 -7.68 15.96 -34.65
N GLY A 324 -8.39 15.34 -33.74
CA GLY A 324 -8.82 13.93 -33.84
C GLY A 324 -7.69 12.89 -33.85
N LEU A 325 -6.44 13.32 -33.68
CA LEU A 325 -5.28 12.42 -33.60
C LEU A 325 -5.30 11.68 -32.26
N ILE A 326 -5.00 10.38 -32.32
CA ILE A 326 -4.82 9.56 -31.10
C ILE A 326 -3.37 9.66 -30.66
N GLU A 327 -3.16 10.26 -29.49
CA GLU A 327 -1.83 10.44 -28.90
C GLU A 327 -1.63 9.60 -27.64
N PRO A 328 -0.41 9.06 -27.43
CA PRO A 328 -0.04 8.39 -26.18
C PRO A 328 0.23 9.44 -25.08
N VAL A 329 -0.39 9.27 -23.92
CA VAL A 329 -0.14 10.07 -22.71
C VAL A 329 0.94 9.40 -21.88
N LEU A 330 2.21 9.75 -22.11
CA LEU A 330 3.33 9.13 -21.42
C LEU A 330 3.36 9.46 -19.92
N SER A 331 2.95 10.66 -19.55
CA SER A 331 2.82 11.11 -18.16
C SER A 331 1.84 12.30 -18.11
N GLY A 332 1.17 12.47 -16.97
CA GLY A 332 0.24 13.59 -16.78
C GLY A 332 -0.85 13.24 -15.79
N ASP A 333 -1.67 14.22 -15.50
CA ASP A 333 -2.89 14.06 -14.74
C ASP A 333 -4.08 13.91 -15.70
N VAL A 334 -4.98 13.01 -15.36
CA VAL A 334 -6.21 12.75 -16.11
C VAL A 334 -7.37 13.13 -15.22
N GLU A 335 -8.19 14.06 -15.67
CA GLU A 335 -9.36 14.54 -14.95
C GLU A 335 -10.59 14.47 -15.85
N ASP A 336 -11.77 14.40 -15.26
CA ASP A 336 -13.01 14.48 -16.02
C ASP A 336 -13.09 15.85 -16.72
N ALA A 337 -13.32 15.87 -18.02
CA ALA A 337 -13.63 17.08 -18.73
C ALA A 337 -15.15 17.33 -18.62
N SER A 338 -15.51 18.52 -18.19
CA SER A 338 -16.89 19.02 -18.18
C SER A 338 -17.44 19.20 -19.59
#